data_2fc294d8c5050763a814d92dedbc604d
#
_entry.id   2fc294d8c5050763a814d92dedbc604d
#
_cell.length_a   1.000
_cell.length_b   1.000
_cell.length_c   1.000
_cell.angle_alpha   90.00
_cell.angle_beta   90.00
_cell.angle_gamma   90.00
#
_symmetry.space_group_name_H-M   'P 1'
#
loop_
_entity.id
_entity.type
_entity.pdbx_description
1 polymer ?
#
loop_
_entity_poly.entity_id
_entity_poly.type
_entity_poly.pdbx_seq_one_letter_code
_entity_poly.pdbx_strand_id
1 'polypeptide(L)'
;MKRVPASDFPALRQFFGGYLHEDFVEEYGTPAVALKTFEADADEDERRRFHAEVKRFLEVTAPLDFADVLRLLSRLGSRWTPPTREALIAALTGAADR
;
A
#
# COMPACT_ATOMS: atom_id res chain seq x y z
N MET A 1 -17.97 15.90 3.59
CA MET A 1 -16.59 15.36 3.60
C MET A 1 -16.39 14.40 2.45
N LYS A 2 -15.34 14.60 1.71
CA LYS A 2 -15.06 13.77 0.54
C LYS A 2 -14.52 12.41 0.97
N ARG A 3 -15.19 11.35 0.53
CA ARG A 3 -14.75 9.99 0.77
C ARG A 3 -13.74 9.58 -0.32
N VAL A 4 -12.65 8.96 0.07
CA VAL A 4 -11.68 8.42 -0.89
C VAL A 4 -12.09 6.99 -1.20
N PRO A 5 -12.54 6.70 -2.44
CA PRO A 5 -12.97 5.34 -2.78
C PRO A 5 -11.78 4.43 -3.07
N ALA A 6 -11.84 3.21 -2.55
CA ALA A 6 -10.80 2.21 -2.78
C ALA A 6 -10.69 1.87 -4.29
N SER A 7 -11.79 2.00 -5.03
CA SER A 7 -11.81 1.71 -6.46
C SER A 7 -10.94 2.65 -7.30
N ASP A 8 -10.51 3.79 -6.73
CA ASP A 8 -9.59 4.71 -7.41
C ASP A 8 -8.16 4.19 -7.44
N PHE A 9 -7.87 3.11 -6.70
CA PHE A 9 -6.50 2.61 -6.53
C PHE A 9 -6.42 1.11 -6.85
N PRO A 10 -6.69 0.71 -8.12
CA PRO A 10 -6.68 -0.71 -8.47
C PRO A 10 -5.31 -1.39 -8.30
N ALA A 11 -4.21 -0.67 -8.59
CA ALA A 11 -2.88 -1.24 -8.41
C ALA A 11 -2.54 -1.42 -6.93
N LEU A 12 -2.94 -0.47 -6.08
CA LEU A 12 -2.78 -0.60 -4.63
C LEU A 12 -3.61 -1.75 -4.08
N ARG A 13 -4.85 -1.93 -4.59
CA ARG A 13 -5.67 -3.06 -4.19
C ARG A 13 -5.00 -4.38 -4.52
N GLN A 14 -4.40 -4.47 -5.68
CA GLN A 14 -3.69 -5.67 -6.10
C GLN A 14 -2.50 -5.96 -5.18
N PHE A 15 -1.74 -4.93 -4.84
CA PHE A 15 -0.60 -5.09 -3.93
C PHE A 15 -1.05 -5.49 -2.52
N PHE A 16 -1.97 -4.74 -1.93
CA PHE A 16 -2.41 -5.02 -0.56
C PHE A 16 -3.09 -6.38 -0.45
N GLY A 17 -3.99 -6.69 -1.39
CA GLY A 17 -4.75 -7.94 -1.34
C GLY A 17 -3.94 -9.16 -1.71
N GLY A 18 -2.96 -9.00 -2.58
CA GLY A 18 -2.14 -10.11 -3.06
C GLY A 18 -0.85 -10.32 -2.29
N TYR A 19 -0.29 -9.27 -1.69
CA TYR A 19 1.02 -9.31 -1.07
C TYR A 19 1.02 -8.96 0.42
N LEU A 20 0.05 -8.17 0.89
CA LEU A 20 -0.09 -7.86 2.31
C LEU A 20 -1.38 -8.48 2.87
N HIS A 21 -1.65 -9.72 2.44
CA HIS A 21 -2.76 -10.52 2.94
C HIS A 21 -2.42 -11.11 4.32
N GLU A 22 -3.35 -11.88 4.89
CA GLU A 22 -3.20 -12.36 6.26
C GLU A 22 -1.96 -13.24 6.50
N ASP A 23 -1.44 -13.87 5.45
CA ASP A 23 -0.27 -14.75 5.55
C ASP A 23 1.04 -14.05 5.12
N PHE A 24 1.03 -12.72 4.96
CA PHE A 24 2.20 -12.03 4.41
C PHE A 24 3.46 -12.19 5.26
N VAL A 25 3.31 -12.30 6.58
CA VAL A 25 4.46 -12.47 7.46
C VAL A 25 5.17 -13.80 7.18
N GLU A 26 4.40 -14.85 6.92
CA GLU A 26 4.96 -16.16 6.61
C GLU A 26 5.59 -16.19 5.22
N GLU A 27 5.00 -15.50 4.25
CA GLU A 27 5.50 -15.51 2.87
C GLU A 27 6.63 -14.51 2.64
N TYR A 28 6.52 -13.31 3.20
CA TYR A 28 7.44 -12.22 2.89
C TYR A 28 8.21 -11.69 4.09
N GLY A 29 7.71 -11.93 5.28
CA GLY A 29 8.33 -11.46 6.53
C GLY A 29 8.00 -10.02 6.87
N THR A 30 8.18 -9.09 5.94
CA THR A 30 7.95 -7.66 6.15
C THR A 30 7.26 -7.04 4.95
N PRO A 31 6.60 -5.87 5.12
CA PRO A 31 6.04 -5.15 3.99
C PRO A 31 7.09 -4.73 2.95
N ALA A 32 8.33 -4.46 3.39
CA ALA A 32 9.41 -4.09 2.47
C ALA A 32 9.73 -5.25 1.51
N VAL A 33 9.80 -6.48 2.01
CA VAL A 33 10.03 -7.66 1.18
C VAL A 33 8.84 -7.91 0.26
N ALA A 34 7.61 -7.69 0.77
CA ALA A 34 6.40 -7.83 -0.05
C ALA A 34 6.43 -6.85 -1.23
N LEU A 35 6.83 -5.61 -0.98
CA LEU A 35 6.94 -4.61 -2.05
C LEU A 35 8.00 -5.00 -3.08
N LYS A 36 9.16 -5.45 -2.64
CA LYS A 36 10.21 -5.91 -3.55
C LYS A 36 9.72 -7.04 -4.44
N THR A 37 9.01 -8.00 -3.85
CA THR A 37 8.48 -9.14 -4.59
C THR A 37 7.44 -8.68 -5.61
N PHE A 38 6.55 -7.77 -5.20
CA PHE A 38 5.55 -7.21 -6.11
C PHE A 38 6.24 -6.52 -7.30
N GLU A 39 7.24 -5.70 -7.03
CA GLU A 39 7.95 -4.97 -8.09
C GLU A 39 8.70 -5.90 -9.02
N ALA A 40 9.24 -7.00 -8.49
CA ALA A 40 9.92 -8.00 -9.32
C ALA A 40 8.95 -8.79 -10.20
N ASP A 41 7.74 -9.04 -9.70
CA ASP A 41 6.71 -9.78 -10.42
C ASP A 41 5.97 -8.92 -11.44
N ALA A 42 5.90 -7.62 -11.22
CA ALA A 42 5.14 -6.70 -12.05
C ALA A 42 5.93 -6.33 -13.31
N ASP A 43 5.20 -6.08 -14.40
CA ASP A 43 5.83 -5.54 -15.59
C ASP A 43 6.01 -4.02 -15.43
N GLU A 44 6.64 -3.38 -16.43
CA GLU A 44 6.95 -1.96 -16.37
C GLU A 44 5.70 -1.09 -16.24
N ASP A 45 4.63 -1.43 -16.97
CA ASP A 45 3.38 -0.68 -16.91
C ASP A 45 2.72 -0.81 -15.55
N GLU A 46 2.73 -2.00 -14.97
CA GLU A 46 2.16 -2.23 -13.65
C GLU A 46 2.91 -1.45 -12.58
N ARG A 47 4.25 -1.43 -12.64
CA ARG A 47 5.07 -0.65 -11.72
C ARG A 47 4.79 0.84 -11.85
N ARG A 48 4.65 1.33 -13.08
CA ARG A 48 4.37 2.74 -13.33
C ARG A 48 3.02 3.15 -12.75
N ARG A 49 1.99 2.32 -12.97
CA ARG A 49 0.66 2.57 -12.42
C ARG A 49 0.67 2.53 -10.89
N PHE A 50 1.39 1.57 -10.32
CA PHE A 50 1.50 1.46 -8.87
C PHE A 50 2.15 2.72 -8.28
N HIS A 51 3.26 3.16 -8.85
CA HIS A 51 3.96 4.36 -8.34
C HIS A 51 3.11 5.61 -8.49
N ALA A 52 2.36 5.75 -9.57
CA ALA A 52 1.45 6.87 -9.76
C ALA A 52 0.33 6.84 -8.72
N GLU A 53 -0.21 5.67 -8.44
CA GLU A 53 -1.26 5.53 -7.43
C GLU A 53 -0.72 5.79 -6.02
N VAL A 54 0.50 5.37 -5.72
CA VAL A 54 1.13 5.66 -4.42
C VAL A 54 1.22 7.17 -4.22
N LYS A 55 1.70 7.88 -5.23
CA LYS A 55 1.82 9.34 -5.17
C LYS A 55 0.47 9.98 -4.89
N ARG A 56 -0.55 9.60 -5.65
CA ARG A 56 -1.89 10.13 -5.47
C ARG A 56 -2.48 9.76 -4.11
N PHE A 57 -2.28 8.50 -3.69
CA PHE A 57 -2.77 8.02 -2.40
C PHE A 57 -2.20 8.85 -1.25
N LEU A 58 -0.89 9.11 -1.29
CA LEU A 58 -0.25 9.90 -0.24
C LEU A 58 -0.77 11.35 -0.24
N GLU A 59 -1.05 11.91 -1.41
CA GLU A 59 -1.61 13.26 -1.52
C GLU A 59 -3.02 13.33 -0.93
N VAL A 60 -3.90 12.40 -1.30
CA VAL A 60 -5.30 12.45 -0.86
C VAL A 60 -5.48 12.02 0.59
N THR A 61 -4.56 11.25 1.16
CA THR A 61 -4.65 10.82 2.56
C THR A 61 -3.93 11.77 3.51
N ALA A 62 -3.11 12.70 3.00
CA ALA A 62 -2.37 13.63 3.85
C ALA A 62 -3.26 14.39 4.84
N PRO A 63 -4.44 14.92 4.44
CA PRO A 63 -5.31 15.64 5.37
C PRO A 63 -6.20 14.75 6.24
N LEU A 64 -6.19 13.42 6.01
CA LEU A 64 -7.03 12.51 6.77
C LEU A 64 -6.42 12.13 8.10
N ASP A 65 -7.26 11.83 9.10
CA ASP A 65 -6.81 11.23 10.35
C ASP A 65 -6.24 9.85 10.05
N PHE A 66 -5.25 9.44 10.83
CA PHE A 66 -4.63 8.12 10.64
C PHE A 66 -5.65 6.99 10.75
N ALA A 67 -6.64 7.13 11.64
CA ALA A 67 -7.72 6.13 11.75
C ALA A 67 -8.48 5.96 10.43
N ASP A 68 -8.73 7.06 9.71
CA ASP A 68 -9.40 7.00 8.41
C ASP A 68 -8.51 6.37 7.35
N VAL A 69 -7.20 6.63 7.42
CA VAL A 69 -6.24 5.98 6.52
C VAL A 69 -6.24 4.48 6.74
N LEU A 70 -6.26 4.03 7.99
CA LEU A 70 -6.31 2.59 8.31
C LEU A 70 -7.59 1.94 7.77
N ARG A 71 -8.72 2.64 7.87
CA ARG A 71 -9.98 2.13 7.31
C ARG A 71 -9.89 1.99 5.79
N LEU A 72 -9.27 2.95 5.13
CA LEU A 72 -9.07 2.89 3.68
C LEU A 72 -8.17 1.72 3.30
N LEU A 73 -7.08 1.50 4.05
CA LEU A 73 -6.20 0.35 3.81
C LEU A 73 -6.96 -0.97 3.92
N SER A 74 -7.82 -1.10 4.91
CA SER A 74 -8.65 -2.28 5.07
C SER A 74 -9.54 -2.50 3.85
N ARG A 75 -10.15 -1.43 3.34
CA ARG A 75 -10.97 -1.51 2.12
C ARG A 75 -10.15 -1.87 0.88
N LEU A 76 -8.87 -1.52 0.89
CA LEU A 76 -7.96 -1.89 -0.19
C LEU A 76 -7.48 -3.35 -0.08
N GLY A 77 -7.88 -4.04 0.97
CA GLY A 77 -7.56 -5.44 1.14
C GLY A 77 -6.34 -5.72 2.00
N SER A 78 -5.74 -4.68 2.61
CA SER A 78 -4.58 -4.86 3.46
C SER A 78 -4.95 -5.57 4.76
N ARG A 79 -4.17 -6.56 5.13
CA ARG A 79 -4.23 -7.21 6.44
C ARG A 79 -3.11 -6.71 7.34
N TRP A 80 -2.18 -5.96 6.77
CA TRP A 80 -1.14 -5.31 7.53
C TRP A 80 -1.67 -3.98 8.06
N THR A 81 -1.43 -3.72 9.33
CA THR A 81 -1.79 -2.44 9.96
C THR A 81 -0.49 -1.72 10.30
N PRO A 82 -0.16 -0.64 9.57
CA PRO A 82 1.06 0.11 9.89
C PRO A 82 0.94 0.76 11.26
N PRO A 83 2.01 0.74 12.06
CA PRO A 83 1.99 1.34 13.40
C PRO A 83 1.98 2.87 13.35
N THR A 84 2.51 3.46 12.27
CA THR A 84 2.57 4.90 12.10
C THR A 84 2.37 5.26 10.64
N ARG A 85 2.08 6.54 10.39
CA ARG A 85 1.96 7.04 9.02
C ARG A 85 3.31 6.92 8.29
N GLU A 86 4.40 7.17 8.99
CA GLU A 86 5.75 7.06 8.40
C GLU A 86 6.06 5.63 7.98
N ALA A 87 5.62 4.64 8.76
CA ALA A 87 5.79 3.24 8.40
C ALA A 87 5.03 2.90 7.12
N LEU A 88 3.83 3.45 6.96
CA LEU A 88 3.04 3.26 5.74
C LEU A 88 3.75 3.88 4.54
N ILE A 89 4.20 5.12 4.67
CA ILE A 89 4.89 5.82 3.59
C ILE A 89 6.16 5.04 3.20
N ALA A 90 6.93 4.59 4.18
CA ALA A 90 8.15 3.84 3.93
C ALA A 90 7.86 2.54 3.18
N ALA A 91 6.79 1.83 3.57
CA ALA A 91 6.41 0.59 2.92
C ALA A 91 6.00 0.80 1.47
N LEU A 92 5.28 1.89 1.17
CA LEU A 92 4.79 2.15 -0.19
C LEU A 92 5.86 2.74 -1.11
N THR A 93 6.86 3.42 -0.54
CA THR A 93 7.91 4.07 -1.34
C THR A 93 9.21 3.27 -1.40
N GLY A 94 9.28 2.16 -0.66
CA GLY A 94 10.49 1.36 -0.59
C GLY A 94 11.55 1.90 0.36
N ALA A 95 11.25 2.99 1.09
CA ALA A 95 12.22 3.59 2.02
C ALA A 95 12.51 2.68 3.22
N ALA A 96 11.59 1.78 3.56
CA ALA A 96 11.77 0.84 4.67
C ALA A 96 12.92 -0.15 4.43
N ASP A 97 13.38 -0.27 3.19
CA ASP A 97 14.41 -1.23 2.79
C ASP A 97 15.81 -0.60 2.78
N ARG A 98 15.92 0.65 3.19
CA ARG A 98 17.18 1.38 3.18
C ARG A 98 17.83 1.41 4.54
#